data_f9fd287238bb19ee01b5f5f75c3d6b9e
#
_entry.id   f9fd287238bb19ee01b5f5f75c3d6b9e
#
_cell.length_a   1.000
_cell.length_b   1.000
_cell.length_c   1.000
_cell.angle_alpha   90.00
_cell.angle_beta   90.00
_cell.angle_gamma   90.00
#
_symmetry.space_group_name_H-M   'P 1'
#
loop_
_entity.id
_entity.type
_entity.pdbx_description
1 polymer ?
#
loop_
_entity_poly.entity_id
_entity_poly.type
_entity_poly.pdbx_seq_one_letter_code
_entity_poly.pdbx_strand_id
1 'polypeptide(L)'
;MGRWEPDARGRLQQAAMELFVEHGYERTTTADIAARAGLSERTYFRHFPDKREVLFDATHLLDSLVVDGIAAAPADVAPLDALGGGLHAGAVMLDGLGDHARARTAVIASQAELRERELAKMSGLVAASAAALVQRGVDEAPALLAAEAGVAAFRVAFERWVSTPAGPPLPDVVDAVLAELRAVVAPA
;
A
#
# COMPACT_ATOMS: atom_id res chain seq x y z
N MET A 1 -8.40 24.67 -27.63
CA MET A 1 -7.10 24.10 -27.21
C MET A 1 -7.29 23.59 -25.79
N GLY A 2 -7.44 22.30 -25.63
CA GLY A 2 -7.52 21.68 -24.29
C GLY A 2 -6.17 21.80 -23.61
N ARG A 3 -6.11 22.61 -22.56
CA ARG A 3 -4.94 22.73 -21.69
C ARG A 3 -4.75 21.39 -21.00
N TRP A 4 -3.79 20.61 -21.46
CA TRP A 4 -3.35 19.39 -20.81
C TRP A 4 -2.70 19.78 -19.47
N GLU A 5 -3.46 19.74 -18.37
CA GLU A 5 -2.92 19.98 -17.04
C GLU A 5 -2.27 18.69 -16.57
N PRO A 6 -0.95 18.69 -16.33
CA PRO A 6 -0.29 17.53 -15.75
C PRO A 6 -0.86 17.22 -14.37
N ASP A 7 -0.93 15.93 -14.03
CA ASP A 7 -1.32 15.39 -12.74
C ASP A 7 -2.78 15.59 -12.28
N ALA A 8 -3.74 15.40 -13.19
CA ALA A 8 -5.16 15.35 -12.82
C ALA A 8 -5.47 14.27 -11.77
N ARG A 9 -4.73 13.15 -11.79
CA ARG A 9 -4.89 12.02 -10.86
C ARG A 9 -4.47 12.42 -9.45
N GLY A 10 -3.27 12.98 -9.26
CA GLY A 10 -2.79 13.43 -7.96
C GLY A 10 -3.63 14.57 -7.37
N ARG A 11 -4.12 15.50 -8.22
CA ARG A 11 -5.05 16.55 -7.78
C ARG A 11 -6.36 15.98 -7.23
N LEU A 12 -6.91 14.95 -7.87
CA LEU A 12 -8.11 14.25 -7.39
C LEU A 12 -7.86 13.52 -6.07
N GLN A 13 -6.70 12.86 -5.92
CA GLN A 13 -6.31 12.21 -4.68
C GLN A 13 -6.15 13.20 -3.53
N GLN A 14 -5.46 14.29 -3.76
CA GLN A 14 -5.29 15.33 -2.76
C GLN A 14 -6.64 15.94 -2.35
N ALA A 15 -7.48 16.33 -3.31
CA ALA A 15 -8.80 16.87 -3.05
C ALA A 15 -9.70 15.89 -2.29
N ALA A 16 -9.64 14.60 -2.62
CA ALA A 16 -10.37 13.56 -1.92
C ALA A 16 -9.95 13.46 -0.45
N MET A 17 -8.64 13.41 -0.18
CA MET A 17 -8.11 13.32 1.19
C MET A 17 -8.48 14.56 2.01
N GLU A 18 -8.35 15.76 1.46
CA GLU A 18 -8.77 16.99 2.13
C GLU A 18 -10.25 16.93 2.54
N LEU A 19 -11.13 16.56 1.60
CA LEU A 19 -12.57 16.48 1.85
C LEU A 19 -12.94 15.34 2.82
N PHE A 20 -12.27 14.19 2.75
CA PHE A 20 -12.51 13.09 3.68
C PHE A 20 -12.12 13.47 5.12
N VAL A 21 -11.06 14.24 5.30
CA VAL A 21 -10.65 14.75 6.61
C VAL A 21 -11.59 15.87 7.09
N GLU A 22 -11.98 16.81 6.21
CA GLU A 22 -12.84 17.96 6.56
C GLU A 22 -14.29 17.54 6.84
N HIS A 23 -14.85 16.67 6.03
CA HIS A 23 -16.30 16.36 6.02
C HIS A 23 -16.63 14.92 6.37
N GLY A 24 -15.64 14.04 6.36
CA GLY A 24 -15.79 12.59 6.46
C GLY A 24 -16.12 11.94 5.13
N TYR A 25 -15.79 10.65 5.04
CA TYR A 25 -15.96 9.86 3.83
C TYR A 25 -17.39 9.83 3.31
N GLU A 26 -18.38 9.57 4.19
CA GLU A 26 -19.80 9.43 3.81
C GLU A 26 -20.36 10.68 3.13
N ARG A 27 -20.07 11.85 3.67
CA ARG A 27 -20.63 13.13 3.22
C ARG A 27 -19.95 13.71 2.00
N THR A 28 -18.83 13.15 1.58
CA THR A 28 -18.06 13.59 0.40
C THR A 28 -18.55 12.84 -0.83
N THR A 29 -18.86 13.56 -1.91
CA THR A 29 -19.23 12.99 -3.21
C THR A 29 -18.09 13.07 -4.22
N THR A 30 -18.17 12.27 -5.30
CA THR A 30 -17.23 12.35 -6.43
C THR A 30 -17.29 13.71 -7.13
N ALA A 31 -18.47 14.34 -7.15
CA ALA A 31 -18.66 15.69 -7.69
C ALA A 31 -17.92 16.74 -6.86
N ASP A 32 -17.98 16.64 -5.51
CA ASP A 32 -17.25 17.54 -4.60
C ASP A 32 -15.74 17.41 -4.80
N ILE A 33 -15.24 16.17 -4.91
CA ILE A 33 -13.82 15.89 -5.15
C ILE A 33 -13.37 16.50 -6.49
N ALA A 34 -14.13 16.27 -7.53
CA ALA A 34 -13.82 16.82 -8.86
C ALA A 34 -13.82 18.37 -8.84
N ALA A 35 -14.82 18.97 -8.21
CA ALA A 35 -14.92 20.43 -8.09
C ALA A 35 -13.74 21.02 -7.29
N ARG A 36 -13.37 20.41 -6.15
CA ARG A 36 -12.21 20.82 -5.32
C ARG A 36 -10.91 20.71 -6.12
N ALA A 37 -10.77 19.69 -6.96
CA ALA A 37 -9.62 19.50 -7.84
C ALA A 37 -9.61 20.43 -9.06
N GLY A 38 -10.66 21.24 -9.30
CA GLY A 38 -10.83 22.07 -10.50
C GLY A 38 -11.07 21.26 -11.77
N LEU A 39 -11.71 20.08 -11.64
CA LEU A 39 -11.96 19.12 -12.71
C LEU A 39 -13.46 18.82 -12.82
N SER A 40 -13.87 18.15 -13.90
CA SER A 40 -15.23 17.63 -14.01
C SER A 40 -15.38 16.25 -13.38
N GLU A 41 -16.58 15.89 -12.94
CA GLU A 41 -16.90 14.55 -12.46
C GLU A 41 -16.66 13.46 -13.52
N ARG A 42 -16.88 13.79 -14.81
CA ARG A 42 -16.48 12.92 -15.94
C ARG A 42 -14.97 12.66 -15.94
N THR A 43 -14.15 13.65 -15.57
CA THR A 43 -12.71 13.48 -15.44
C THR A 43 -12.37 12.57 -14.27
N TYR A 44 -13.08 12.70 -13.14
CA TYR A 44 -12.94 11.79 -12.00
C TYR A 44 -13.14 10.33 -12.43
N PHE A 45 -14.27 9.99 -13.04
CA PHE A 45 -14.59 8.62 -13.47
C PHE A 45 -13.70 8.07 -14.57
N ARG A 46 -12.95 8.92 -15.28
CA ARG A 46 -11.89 8.47 -16.19
C ARG A 46 -10.67 7.92 -15.44
N HIS A 47 -10.40 8.39 -14.21
CA HIS A 47 -9.26 8.00 -13.39
C HIS A 47 -9.62 6.96 -12.34
N PHE A 48 -10.82 7.06 -11.76
CA PHE A 48 -11.27 6.21 -10.65
C PHE A 48 -12.68 5.69 -10.93
N PRO A 49 -12.91 4.36 -10.90
CA PRO A 49 -14.21 3.77 -11.21
C PRO A 49 -15.28 4.09 -10.16
N ASP A 50 -14.88 4.32 -8.91
CA ASP A 50 -15.78 4.72 -7.81
C ASP A 50 -15.06 5.61 -6.80
N LYS A 51 -15.80 6.08 -5.75
CA LYS A 51 -15.27 6.97 -4.72
C LYS A 51 -14.15 6.32 -3.89
N ARG A 52 -14.22 5.02 -3.67
CA ARG A 52 -13.26 4.28 -2.84
C ARG A 52 -11.89 4.20 -3.50
N GLU A 53 -11.84 3.97 -4.81
CA GLU A 53 -10.59 3.69 -5.53
C GLU A 53 -9.58 4.85 -5.48
N VAL A 54 -10.01 6.08 -5.22
CA VAL A 54 -9.09 7.20 -5.02
C VAL A 54 -8.17 7.02 -3.81
N LEU A 55 -8.61 6.26 -2.79
CA LEU A 55 -7.82 5.91 -1.60
C LEU A 55 -6.82 4.77 -1.84
N PHE A 56 -7.04 3.95 -2.87
CA PHE A 56 -6.29 2.71 -3.10
C PHE A 56 -5.34 2.77 -4.30
N ASP A 57 -5.15 3.94 -4.87
CA ASP A 57 -4.34 4.13 -6.08
C ASP A 57 -2.86 3.78 -5.90
N ALA A 58 -2.28 4.19 -4.78
CA ALA A 58 -0.89 3.88 -4.45
C ALA A 58 -0.60 2.37 -4.27
N THR A 59 -1.64 1.54 -4.12
CA THR A 59 -1.48 0.09 -3.95
C THR A 59 -0.82 -0.56 -5.18
N HIS A 60 -1.16 -0.13 -6.38
CA HIS A 60 -0.53 -0.67 -7.60
C HIS A 60 0.98 -0.38 -7.66
N LEU A 61 1.42 0.78 -7.16
CA LEU A 61 2.84 1.10 -7.08
C LEU A 61 3.53 0.25 -6.01
N LEU A 62 2.88 0.04 -4.86
CA LEU A 62 3.39 -0.85 -3.82
C LEU A 62 3.58 -2.27 -4.35
N ASP A 63 2.55 -2.84 -5.00
CA ASP A 63 2.60 -4.19 -5.59
C ASP A 63 3.78 -4.31 -6.57
N SER A 64 3.94 -3.33 -7.47
CA SER A 64 5.05 -3.32 -8.43
C SER A 64 6.41 -3.28 -7.75
N LEU A 65 6.61 -2.39 -6.77
CA LEU A 65 7.86 -2.27 -6.04
C LEU A 65 8.24 -3.57 -5.31
N VAL A 66 7.23 -4.23 -4.71
CA VAL A 66 7.46 -5.50 -4.01
C VAL A 66 7.83 -6.61 -5.00
N VAL A 67 7.10 -6.74 -6.10
CA VAL A 67 7.37 -7.75 -7.14
C VAL A 67 8.74 -7.53 -7.80
N ASP A 68 9.05 -6.28 -8.16
CA ASP A 68 10.36 -5.92 -8.75
C ASP A 68 11.50 -6.20 -7.77
N GLY A 69 11.32 -5.88 -6.48
CA GLY A 69 12.31 -6.18 -5.44
C GLY A 69 12.54 -7.68 -5.25
N ILE A 70 11.48 -8.49 -5.29
CA ILE A 70 11.60 -9.95 -5.28
C ILE A 70 12.38 -10.44 -6.51
N ALA A 71 12.06 -9.93 -7.69
CA ALA A 71 12.71 -10.34 -8.94
C ALA A 71 14.20 -9.95 -8.98
N ALA A 72 14.54 -8.79 -8.43
CA ALA A 72 15.92 -8.27 -8.40
C ALA A 72 16.82 -8.92 -7.34
N ALA A 73 16.27 -9.64 -6.35
CA ALA A 73 17.04 -10.27 -5.29
C ALA A 73 17.99 -11.37 -5.87
N PRO A 74 19.22 -11.55 -5.33
CA PRO A 74 20.14 -12.63 -5.75
C PRO A 74 19.48 -14.02 -5.66
N ALA A 75 19.87 -14.95 -6.54
CA ALA A 75 19.21 -16.26 -6.67
C ALA A 75 19.34 -17.15 -5.41
N ASP A 76 20.40 -16.96 -4.63
CA ASP A 76 20.72 -17.70 -3.40
C ASP A 76 20.02 -17.14 -2.14
N VAL A 77 19.32 -16.02 -2.26
CA VAL A 77 18.59 -15.39 -1.13
C VAL A 77 17.33 -16.18 -0.80
N ALA A 78 17.10 -16.42 0.50
CA ALA A 78 15.92 -17.11 0.97
C ALA A 78 14.61 -16.36 0.58
N PRO A 79 13.49 -17.10 0.35
CA PRO A 79 12.25 -16.50 -0.15
C PRO A 79 11.74 -15.32 0.70
N LEU A 80 11.78 -15.44 2.02
CA LEU A 80 11.35 -14.36 2.94
C LEU A 80 12.28 -13.14 2.89
N ASP A 81 13.57 -13.35 2.62
CA ASP A 81 14.53 -12.24 2.50
C ASP A 81 14.40 -11.52 1.16
N ALA A 82 14.13 -12.26 0.08
CA ALA A 82 13.83 -11.67 -1.23
C ALA A 82 12.55 -10.80 -1.15
N LEU A 83 11.49 -11.31 -0.52
CA LEU A 83 10.27 -10.55 -0.24
C LEU A 83 10.56 -9.35 0.68
N GLY A 84 11.39 -9.52 1.71
CA GLY A 84 11.80 -8.44 2.64
C GLY A 84 12.42 -7.24 1.91
N GLY A 85 13.29 -7.49 0.93
CA GLY A 85 13.85 -6.43 0.09
C GLY A 85 12.79 -5.67 -0.70
N GLY A 86 11.80 -6.36 -1.26
CA GLY A 86 10.66 -5.75 -1.94
C GLY A 86 9.76 -4.93 -1.00
N LEU A 87 9.45 -5.47 0.18
CA LEU A 87 8.68 -4.77 1.21
C LEU A 87 9.40 -3.53 1.73
N HIS A 88 10.72 -3.59 1.90
CA HIS A 88 11.54 -2.44 2.25
C HIS A 88 11.45 -1.33 1.18
N ALA A 89 11.56 -1.67 -0.10
CA ALA A 89 11.42 -0.70 -1.19
C ALA A 89 10.02 -0.05 -1.19
N GLY A 90 8.96 -0.83 -0.98
CA GLY A 90 7.60 -0.33 -0.80
C GLY A 90 7.47 0.57 0.44
N ALA A 91 8.13 0.21 1.54
CA ALA A 91 8.15 1.00 2.77
C ALA A 91 8.82 2.37 2.57
N VAL A 92 9.92 2.46 1.83
CA VAL A 92 10.57 3.74 1.48
C VAL A 92 9.60 4.66 0.73
N MET A 93 8.84 4.13 -0.22
CA MET A 93 7.83 4.90 -0.94
C MET A 93 6.72 5.41 -0.01
N LEU A 94 6.20 4.56 0.89
CA LEU A 94 5.14 4.93 1.81
C LEU A 94 5.60 5.90 2.90
N ASP A 95 6.84 5.78 3.37
CA ASP A 95 7.43 6.70 4.35
C ASP A 95 7.46 8.13 3.81
N GLY A 96 7.77 8.30 2.53
CA GLY A 96 7.71 9.59 1.83
C GLY A 96 6.30 10.21 1.78
N LEU A 97 5.23 9.43 2.00
CA LEU A 97 3.85 9.93 2.09
C LEU A 97 3.43 10.34 3.52
N GLY A 98 4.19 9.96 4.54
CA GLY A 98 4.09 10.41 5.93
C GLY A 98 2.66 10.70 6.44
N ASP A 99 2.35 11.98 6.64
CA ASP A 99 1.06 12.41 7.19
C ASP A 99 -0.13 12.04 6.28
N HIS A 100 0.07 11.98 4.96
CA HIS A 100 -0.97 11.51 4.03
C HIS A 100 -1.32 10.04 4.27
N ALA A 101 -0.33 9.18 4.50
CA ALA A 101 -0.55 7.77 4.80
C ALA A 101 -1.31 7.59 6.13
N ARG A 102 -0.99 8.39 7.15
CA ARG A 102 -1.71 8.38 8.44
C ARG A 102 -3.16 8.84 8.30
N ALA A 103 -3.38 9.96 7.59
CA ALA A 103 -4.74 10.46 7.33
C ALA A 103 -5.57 9.44 6.54
N ARG A 104 -5.00 8.82 5.51
CA ARG A 104 -5.64 7.73 4.74
C ARG A 104 -6.04 6.56 5.63
N THR A 105 -5.15 6.12 6.51
CA THR A 105 -5.42 5.03 7.45
C THR A 105 -6.59 5.35 8.37
N ALA A 106 -6.66 6.59 8.90
CA ALA A 106 -7.78 7.03 9.73
C ALA A 106 -9.11 7.01 8.97
N VAL A 107 -9.13 7.45 7.70
CA VAL A 107 -10.32 7.40 6.84
C VAL A 107 -10.74 5.95 6.59
N ILE A 108 -9.83 5.05 6.25
CA ILE A 108 -10.11 3.63 6.03
C ILE A 108 -10.65 2.98 7.31
N ALA A 109 -10.06 3.25 8.45
CA ALA A 109 -10.51 2.70 9.75
C ALA A 109 -11.94 3.14 10.11
N SER A 110 -12.41 4.28 9.62
CA SER A 110 -13.74 4.82 9.92
C SER A 110 -14.88 4.08 9.24
N GLN A 111 -14.63 3.30 8.17
CA GLN A 111 -15.65 2.67 7.32
C GLN A 111 -15.40 1.18 7.14
N ALA A 112 -16.43 0.35 7.36
CA ALA A 112 -16.33 -1.11 7.22
C ALA A 112 -15.97 -1.52 5.78
N GLU A 113 -16.63 -0.91 4.79
CA GLU A 113 -16.38 -1.19 3.36
C GLU A 113 -14.97 -0.85 2.90
N LEU A 114 -14.35 0.20 3.47
CA LEU A 114 -12.98 0.56 3.17
C LEU A 114 -11.98 -0.41 3.81
N ARG A 115 -12.27 -0.88 5.03
CA ARG A 115 -11.46 -1.93 5.68
C ARG A 115 -11.50 -3.25 4.89
N GLU A 116 -12.67 -3.66 4.41
CA GLU A 116 -12.81 -4.84 3.54
C GLU A 116 -12.00 -4.68 2.25
N ARG A 117 -12.05 -3.49 1.64
CA ARG A 117 -11.28 -3.21 0.43
C ARG A 117 -9.77 -3.24 0.69
N GLU A 118 -9.30 -2.70 1.83
CA GLU A 118 -7.90 -2.77 2.24
C GLU A 118 -7.44 -4.22 2.41
N LEU A 119 -8.24 -5.06 3.08
CA LEU A 119 -7.96 -6.49 3.23
C LEU A 119 -7.86 -7.20 1.87
N ALA A 120 -8.76 -6.91 0.95
CA ALA A 120 -8.73 -7.48 -0.41
C ALA A 120 -7.46 -7.05 -1.16
N LYS A 121 -7.01 -5.79 -1.00
CA LYS A 121 -5.74 -5.31 -1.60
C LYS A 121 -4.53 -6.02 -0.98
N MET A 122 -4.49 -6.21 0.33
CA MET A 122 -3.42 -6.97 0.98
C MET A 122 -3.38 -8.43 0.52
N SER A 123 -4.54 -9.06 0.33
CA SER A 123 -4.61 -10.41 -0.25
C SER A 123 -4.08 -10.44 -1.69
N GLY A 124 -4.32 -9.37 -2.47
CA GLY A 124 -3.72 -9.20 -3.80
C GLY A 124 -2.19 -9.13 -3.75
N LEU A 125 -1.63 -8.38 -2.80
CA LEU A 125 -0.18 -8.28 -2.59
C LEU A 125 0.42 -9.65 -2.22
N VAL A 126 -0.25 -10.44 -1.36
CA VAL A 126 0.17 -11.81 -1.05
C VAL A 126 0.23 -12.66 -2.33
N ALA A 127 -0.82 -12.64 -3.14
CA ALA A 127 -0.88 -13.43 -4.37
C ALA A 127 0.21 -13.01 -5.37
N ALA A 128 0.43 -11.71 -5.56
CA ALA A 128 1.48 -11.19 -6.44
C ALA A 128 2.88 -11.56 -5.95
N SER A 129 3.13 -11.45 -4.64
CA SER A 129 4.40 -11.84 -4.01
C SER A 129 4.68 -13.33 -4.14
N ALA A 130 3.67 -14.19 -3.88
CA ALA A 130 3.80 -15.63 -4.06
C ALA A 130 4.13 -16.00 -5.52
N ALA A 131 3.41 -15.39 -6.49
CA ALA A 131 3.67 -15.61 -7.90
C ALA A 131 5.10 -15.19 -8.31
N ALA A 132 5.59 -14.05 -7.80
CA ALA A 132 6.96 -13.59 -8.06
C ALA A 132 8.01 -14.54 -7.46
N LEU A 133 7.78 -15.09 -6.26
CA LEU A 133 8.64 -16.10 -5.66
C LEU A 133 8.66 -17.42 -6.46
N VAL A 134 7.51 -17.86 -6.97
CA VAL A 134 7.43 -19.04 -7.85
C VAL A 134 8.23 -18.81 -9.14
N GLN A 135 8.14 -17.62 -9.74
CA GLN A 135 8.95 -17.27 -10.91
C GLN A 135 10.46 -17.31 -10.65
N ARG A 136 10.88 -17.15 -9.38
CA ARG A 136 12.27 -17.33 -8.93
C ARG A 136 12.66 -18.80 -8.71
N GLY A 137 11.76 -19.75 -8.91
CA GLY A 137 12.01 -21.17 -8.70
C GLY A 137 11.69 -21.69 -7.30
N VAL A 138 10.99 -20.92 -6.47
CA VAL A 138 10.47 -21.40 -5.19
C VAL A 138 9.22 -22.24 -5.44
N ASP A 139 9.08 -23.40 -4.77
CA ASP A 139 7.87 -24.21 -4.87
C ASP A 139 6.64 -23.44 -4.36
N GLU A 140 5.46 -23.75 -4.91
CA GLU A 140 4.21 -23.01 -4.63
C GLU A 140 3.87 -22.89 -3.14
N ALA A 141 3.96 -24.00 -2.38
CA ALA A 141 3.59 -23.97 -0.96
C ALA A 141 4.55 -23.13 -0.09
N PRO A 142 5.88 -23.26 -0.19
CA PRO A 142 6.82 -22.35 0.47
C PRO A 142 6.69 -20.90 0.00
N ALA A 143 6.42 -20.64 -1.29
CA ALA A 143 6.24 -19.29 -1.83
C ALA A 143 5.01 -18.61 -1.20
N LEU A 144 3.88 -19.32 -1.15
CA LEU A 144 2.67 -18.80 -0.51
C LEU A 144 2.90 -18.54 0.99
N LEU A 145 3.54 -19.45 1.69
CA LEU A 145 3.80 -19.31 3.12
C LEU A 145 4.71 -18.11 3.42
N ALA A 146 5.75 -17.91 2.63
CA ALA A 146 6.64 -16.76 2.75
C ALA A 146 5.90 -15.44 2.45
N ALA A 147 5.03 -15.43 1.42
CA ALA A 147 4.23 -14.26 1.07
C ALA A 147 3.25 -13.88 2.18
N GLU A 148 2.48 -14.84 2.71
CA GLU A 148 1.55 -14.63 3.84
C GLU A 148 2.28 -14.09 5.07
N ALA A 149 3.38 -14.73 5.47
CA ALA A 149 4.15 -14.31 6.64
C ALA A 149 4.77 -12.92 6.46
N GLY A 150 5.37 -12.64 5.30
CA GLY A 150 6.01 -11.37 5.03
C GLY A 150 5.02 -10.20 4.93
N VAL A 151 3.88 -10.39 4.25
CA VAL A 151 2.83 -9.35 4.17
C VAL A 151 2.16 -9.15 5.54
N ALA A 152 1.99 -10.20 6.36
CA ALA A 152 1.52 -10.04 7.73
C ALA A 152 2.50 -9.22 8.57
N ALA A 153 3.81 -9.47 8.46
CA ALA A 153 4.85 -8.66 9.10
C ALA A 153 4.81 -7.19 8.63
N PHE A 154 4.65 -6.97 7.34
CA PHE A 154 4.52 -5.62 6.78
C PHE A 154 3.31 -4.86 7.36
N ARG A 155 2.15 -5.51 7.52
CA ARG A 155 0.97 -4.90 8.15
C ARG A 155 1.25 -4.51 9.60
N VAL A 156 1.88 -5.38 10.38
CA VAL A 156 2.28 -5.10 11.77
C VAL A 156 3.25 -3.90 11.82
N ALA A 157 4.23 -3.86 10.93
CA ALA A 157 5.18 -2.76 10.83
C ALA A 157 4.48 -1.43 10.50
N PHE A 158 3.59 -1.46 9.51
CA PHE A 158 2.82 -0.29 9.09
C PHE A 158 1.90 0.25 10.21
N GLU A 159 1.20 -0.62 10.92
CA GLU A 159 0.38 -0.26 12.09
C GLU A 159 1.21 0.38 13.20
N ARG A 160 2.39 -0.18 13.53
CA ARG A 160 3.34 0.41 14.51
C ARG A 160 3.78 1.80 14.08
N TRP A 161 4.19 1.96 12.83
CA TRP A 161 4.67 3.22 12.27
C TRP A 161 3.58 4.31 12.25
N VAL A 162 2.36 3.97 11.82
CA VAL A 162 1.23 4.91 11.82
C VAL A 162 0.90 5.37 13.24
N SER A 163 0.98 4.47 14.22
CA SER A 163 0.67 4.76 15.63
C SER A 163 1.78 5.54 16.35
N THR A 164 2.94 5.71 15.73
CA THR A 164 4.11 6.37 16.35
C THR A 164 4.68 7.48 15.43
N PRO A 165 4.02 8.64 15.34
CA PRO A 165 4.40 9.68 14.36
C PRO A 165 5.85 10.19 14.47
N ALA A 166 6.43 10.19 15.68
CA ALA A 166 7.82 10.59 15.94
C ALA A 166 8.77 9.37 16.03
N GLY A 167 8.33 8.22 15.55
CA GLY A 167 9.13 6.99 15.53
C GLY A 167 10.14 6.91 14.39
N PRO A 168 10.83 5.77 14.26
CA PRO A 168 11.75 5.52 13.17
C PRO A 168 11.03 5.50 11.81
N PRO A 169 11.75 5.68 10.69
CA PRO A 169 11.22 5.54 9.33
C PRO A 169 10.56 4.17 9.11
N LEU A 170 9.53 4.11 8.27
CA LEU A 170 8.82 2.86 7.99
C LEU A 170 9.73 1.72 7.52
N PRO A 171 10.72 1.92 6.62
CA PRO A 171 11.61 0.84 6.22
C PRO A 171 12.36 0.21 7.39
N ASP A 172 12.83 1.00 8.38
CA ASP A 172 13.50 0.49 9.57
C ASP A 172 12.54 -0.35 10.44
N VAL A 173 11.27 0.07 10.54
CA VAL A 173 10.23 -0.68 11.26
C VAL A 173 9.93 -2.00 10.56
N VAL A 174 9.87 -2.01 9.22
CA VAL A 174 9.66 -3.22 8.42
C VAL A 174 10.80 -4.21 8.63
N ASP A 175 12.05 -3.75 8.58
CA ASP A 175 13.23 -4.60 8.78
C ASP A 175 13.25 -5.18 10.20
N ALA A 176 12.92 -4.38 11.21
CA ALA A 176 12.83 -4.83 12.60
C ALA A 176 11.74 -5.90 12.79
N VAL A 177 10.54 -5.70 12.24
CA VAL A 177 9.43 -6.67 12.37
C VAL A 177 9.72 -7.95 11.60
N LEU A 178 10.38 -7.88 10.44
CA LEU A 178 10.85 -9.08 9.73
C LEU A 178 11.91 -9.85 10.54
N ALA A 179 12.79 -9.17 11.25
CA ALA A 179 13.73 -9.80 12.17
C ALA A 179 13.02 -10.46 13.36
N GLU A 180 12.01 -9.80 13.95
CA GLU A 180 11.15 -10.41 14.99
C GLU A 180 10.44 -11.67 14.47
N LEU A 181 9.87 -11.64 13.26
CA LEU A 181 9.23 -12.80 12.64
C LEU A 181 10.21 -13.98 12.54
N ARG A 182 11.45 -13.73 12.06
CA ARG A 182 12.48 -14.78 11.97
C ARG A 182 12.80 -15.38 13.35
N ALA A 183 12.87 -14.55 14.38
CA ALA A 183 13.13 -15.01 15.75
C ALA A 183 11.99 -15.86 16.32
N VAL A 184 10.73 -15.53 15.98
CA VAL A 184 9.55 -16.31 16.43
C VAL A 184 9.49 -17.69 15.78
N VAL A 185 9.93 -17.82 14.51
CA VAL A 185 9.86 -19.10 13.76
C VAL A 185 11.17 -19.89 13.81
N ALA A 186 12.24 -19.34 14.38
CA ALA A 186 13.51 -20.05 14.54
C ALA A 186 13.33 -21.23 15.50
N PRO A 187 13.92 -22.40 15.20
CA PRO A 187 13.96 -23.50 16.18
C PRO A 187 14.73 -23.08 17.45
N ALA A 188 14.22 -23.49 18.59
CA ALA A 188 14.89 -23.29 19.87
C ALA A 188 16.21 -24.07 19.97
#